data_a134ea14250cb2b3e35ba2ac439b77c3
#
_entry.id   a134ea14250cb2b3e35ba2ac439b77c3
#
_cell.length_a   1.000
_cell.length_b   1.000
_cell.length_c   1.000
_cell.angle_alpha   90.00
_cell.angle_beta   90.00
_cell.angle_gamma   90.00
#
_symmetry.space_group_name_H-M   'P 1'
#
loop_
_entity.id
_entity.type
_entity.pdbx_description
1 polymer ?
#
loop_
_entity_poly.entity_id
_entity_poly.type
_entity_poly.pdbx_seq_one_letter_code
_entity_poly.pdbx_strand_id
1 'polypeptide(L)'
;MDFLANVSKYKHQWWRYLLNFLLWIILSNVAVVVGTVIAVSSGMDGNQIQSYMETRNGVFVLSVFTLMLFMFFISFKSVHRGSIRTLINAGKKFRLNIFVTATLIMLLVFNIVASVELIIAGNYQFIFNIQAELPVVLGLVVLVAAQTLLEELVFRAYIPQGLYLLINNKWICALISSTLFALLHGANRFAEGGITFLIPFFVIGFVLCAIAIFDNGIERAWGVHFANNIVGIFFLSHDKMELTGMPSLFKYNGVMENSLCDVIIISVIFIVTLCVMYKVCHWSIKTA
;
A
#
# COMPACT_ATOMS: atom_id res chain seq x y z
N MET A 1 -9.95 24.07 -1.41
CA MET A 1 -11.02 23.05 -1.33
C MET A 1 -10.46 21.88 -0.54
N ASP A 2 -11.16 21.45 0.46
CA ASP A 2 -10.76 20.31 1.29
C ASP A 2 -10.87 19.00 0.48
N PHE A 3 -9.82 18.20 0.45
CA PHE A 3 -9.77 16.92 -0.27
C PHE A 3 -10.86 15.94 0.20
N LEU A 4 -11.15 15.91 1.50
CA LEU A 4 -12.20 15.04 2.02
C LEU A 4 -13.60 15.52 1.62
N ALA A 5 -13.79 16.83 1.44
CA ALA A 5 -15.05 17.38 0.95
C ALA A 5 -15.34 17.08 -0.54
N ASN A 6 -14.37 16.47 -1.28
CA ASN A 6 -14.61 16.00 -2.65
C ASN A 6 -15.75 14.98 -2.76
N VAL A 7 -16.12 14.36 -1.67
CA VAL A 7 -17.29 13.47 -1.59
C VAL A 7 -18.55 14.08 -2.21
N SER A 8 -18.73 15.40 -2.13
CA SER A 8 -19.85 16.11 -2.75
C SER A 8 -19.87 16.08 -4.28
N LYS A 9 -18.77 15.70 -4.93
CA LYS A 9 -18.63 15.66 -6.40
C LYS A 9 -19.15 14.39 -7.06
N TYR A 10 -19.61 13.41 -6.28
CA TYR A 10 -20.19 12.16 -6.77
C TYR A 10 -21.41 11.76 -5.92
N LYS A 11 -22.15 10.73 -6.36
CA LYS A 11 -23.29 10.23 -5.57
C LYS A 11 -22.77 9.59 -4.28
N HIS A 12 -23.12 10.14 -3.13
CA HIS A 12 -22.48 9.86 -1.84
C HIS A 12 -23.45 9.42 -0.73
N GLN A 13 -24.64 8.91 -1.06
CA GLN A 13 -25.52 8.33 -0.05
C GLN A 13 -24.80 7.16 0.66
N TRP A 14 -24.95 7.05 1.98
CA TRP A 14 -24.23 6.09 2.82
C TRP A 14 -24.31 4.64 2.32
N TRP A 15 -25.49 4.22 1.86
CA TRP A 15 -25.69 2.85 1.34
C TRP A 15 -24.87 2.54 0.08
N ARG A 16 -24.45 3.56 -0.67
CA ARG A 16 -23.58 3.40 -1.84
C ARG A 16 -22.20 2.94 -1.47
N TYR A 17 -21.69 3.33 -0.32
CA TYR A 17 -20.40 2.85 0.17
C TYR A 17 -20.44 1.35 0.46
N LEU A 18 -21.51 0.88 1.12
CA LEU A 18 -21.73 -0.54 1.36
C LEU A 18 -21.93 -1.31 0.04
N LEU A 19 -22.78 -0.80 -0.84
CA LEU A 19 -23.03 -1.42 -2.15
C LEU A 19 -21.76 -1.48 -3.01
N ASN A 20 -20.97 -0.41 -3.03
CA ASN A 20 -19.69 -0.41 -3.76
C ASN A 20 -18.72 -1.43 -3.20
N PHE A 21 -18.60 -1.53 -1.88
CA PHE A 21 -17.73 -2.50 -1.23
C PHE A 21 -18.14 -3.94 -1.57
N LEU A 22 -19.41 -4.26 -1.47
CA LEU A 22 -19.96 -5.58 -1.84
C LEU A 22 -19.73 -5.89 -3.33
N LEU A 23 -20.06 -4.93 -4.21
CA LEU A 23 -19.87 -5.10 -5.65
C LEU A 23 -18.38 -5.28 -6.00
N TRP A 24 -17.50 -4.49 -5.39
CA TRP A 24 -16.06 -4.61 -5.57
C TRP A 24 -15.54 -6.00 -5.17
N ILE A 25 -15.94 -6.52 -4.00
CA ILE A 25 -15.56 -7.86 -3.55
C ILE A 25 -16.08 -8.92 -4.54
N ILE A 26 -17.36 -8.85 -4.92
CA ILE A 26 -17.95 -9.82 -5.86
C ILE A 26 -17.19 -9.79 -7.20
N LEU A 27 -16.99 -8.62 -7.79
CA LEU A 27 -16.28 -8.48 -9.06
C LEU A 27 -14.84 -9.00 -8.96
N SER A 28 -14.14 -8.72 -7.86
CA SER A 28 -12.79 -9.20 -7.65
C SER A 28 -12.71 -10.72 -7.58
N ASN A 29 -13.61 -11.35 -6.83
CA ASN A 29 -13.67 -12.82 -6.76
C ASN A 29 -14.04 -13.45 -8.10
N VAL A 30 -15.04 -12.91 -8.80
CA VAL A 30 -15.41 -13.37 -10.15
C VAL A 30 -14.22 -13.29 -11.10
N ALA A 31 -13.47 -12.18 -11.06
CA ALA A 31 -12.31 -12.00 -11.94
C ALA A 31 -11.17 -12.99 -11.61
N VAL A 32 -10.93 -13.31 -10.34
CA VAL A 32 -9.97 -14.36 -9.94
C VAL A 32 -10.42 -15.73 -10.45
N VAL A 33 -11.70 -16.09 -10.26
CA VAL A 33 -12.25 -17.36 -10.76
C VAL A 33 -12.14 -17.46 -12.27
N VAL A 34 -12.49 -16.40 -13.01
CA VAL A 34 -12.35 -16.37 -14.49
C VAL A 34 -10.88 -16.55 -14.90
N GLY A 35 -9.95 -15.89 -14.22
CA GLY A 35 -8.51 -16.06 -14.45
C GLY A 35 -8.05 -17.50 -14.25
N THR A 36 -8.52 -18.14 -13.19
CA THR A 36 -8.24 -19.56 -12.90
C THR A 36 -8.81 -20.48 -13.99
N VAL A 37 -10.04 -20.24 -14.42
CA VAL A 37 -10.67 -21.01 -15.51
C VAL A 37 -9.87 -20.87 -16.81
N ILE A 38 -9.42 -19.65 -17.14
CA ILE A 38 -8.57 -19.42 -18.31
C ILE A 38 -7.25 -20.19 -18.21
N ALA A 39 -6.58 -20.16 -17.05
CA ALA A 39 -5.34 -20.89 -16.83
C ALA A 39 -5.51 -22.39 -17.04
N VAL A 40 -6.57 -22.98 -16.46
CA VAL A 40 -6.90 -24.41 -16.64
C VAL A 40 -7.21 -24.71 -18.10
N SER A 41 -8.01 -23.88 -18.78
CA SER A 41 -8.36 -24.05 -20.18
C SER A 41 -7.14 -23.93 -21.11
N SER A 42 -6.09 -23.24 -20.67
CA SER A 42 -4.81 -23.11 -21.39
C SER A 42 -3.86 -24.29 -21.14
N GLY A 43 -4.32 -25.31 -20.40
CA GLY A 43 -3.57 -26.56 -20.15
C GLY A 43 -2.79 -26.61 -18.85
N MET A 44 -2.94 -25.60 -17.95
CA MET A 44 -2.37 -25.70 -16.60
C MET A 44 -3.22 -26.66 -15.77
N ASP A 45 -2.58 -27.65 -15.15
CA ASP A 45 -3.26 -28.50 -14.16
C ASP A 45 -3.29 -27.87 -12.76
N GLY A 46 -4.11 -28.46 -11.86
CA GLY A 46 -4.29 -27.94 -10.50
C GLY A 46 -2.97 -27.93 -9.69
N ASN A 47 -2.09 -28.90 -9.90
CA ASN A 47 -0.82 -28.99 -9.19
C ASN A 47 0.16 -27.91 -9.67
N GLN A 48 0.15 -27.59 -10.98
CA GLN A 48 0.95 -26.50 -11.54
C GLN A 48 0.49 -25.14 -11.00
N ILE A 49 -0.82 -24.92 -10.90
CA ILE A 49 -1.38 -23.70 -10.33
C ILE A 49 -0.99 -23.58 -8.86
N GLN A 50 -1.15 -24.65 -8.08
CA GLN A 50 -0.77 -24.67 -6.67
C GLN A 50 0.72 -24.43 -6.49
N SER A 51 1.57 -25.12 -7.23
CA SER A 51 3.03 -24.93 -7.20
C SER A 51 3.42 -23.50 -7.54
N TYR A 52 2.77 -22.88 -8.53
CA TYR A 52 3.00 -21.48 -8.87
C TYR A 52 2.61 -20.53 -7.72
N MET A 53 1.44 -20.76 -7.10
CA MET A 53 0.98 -19.98 -5.95
C MET A 53 1.91 -20.12 -4.73
N GLU A 54 2.54 -21.26 -4.52
CA GLU A 54 3.48 -21.50 -3.43
C GLU A 54 4.86 -20.89 -3.70
N THR A 55 5.38 -21.09 -4.92
CA THR A 55 6.74 -20.67 -5.29
C THR A 55 6.84 -19.22 -5.74
N ARG A 56 5.75 -18.63 -6.24
CA ARG A 56 5.64 -17.28 -6.77
C ARG A 56 4.51 -16.49 -6.11
N ASN A 57 4.28 -16.74 -4.83
CA ASN A 57 3.20 -16.12 -4.05
C ASN A 57 3.19 -14.59 -4.20
N GLY A 58 4.35 -13.94 -4.13
CA GLY A 58 4.44 -12.49 -4.27
C GLY A 58 3.90 -11.97 -5.60
N VAL A 59 4.26 -12.61 -6.72
CA VAL A 59 3.75 -12.24 -8.06
C VAL A 59 2.24 -12.45 -8.15
N PHE A 60 1.75 -13.59 -7.63
CA PHE A 60 0.33 -13.91 -7.64
C PHE A 60 -0.47 -12.88 -6.83
N VAL A 61 -0.09 -12.62 -5.60
CA VAL A 61 -0.77 -11.66 -4.70
C VAL A 61 -0.81 -10.26 -5.33
N LEU A 62 0.32 -9.75 -5.83
CA LEU A 62 0.37 -8.42 -6.47
C LEU A 62 -0.49 -8.37 -7.74
N SER A 63 -0.58 -9.46 -8.51
CA SER A 63 -1.45 -9.56 -9.68
C SER A 63 -2.93 -9.50 -9.27
N VAL A 64 -3.31 -10.18 -8.19
CA VAL A 64 -4.67 -10.10 -7.61
C VAL A 64 -5.00 -8.68 -7.18
N PHE A 65 -4.08 -7.99 -6.48
CA PHE A 65 -4.28 -6.57 -6.11
C PHE A 65 -4.47 -5.67 -7.33
N THR A 66 -3.71 -5.91 -8.40
CA THR A 66 -3.87 -5.16 -9.66
C THR A 66 -5.27 -5.38 -10.25
N LEU A 67 -5.75 -6.62 -10.26
CA LEU A 67 -7.09 -6.96 -10.69
C LEU A 67 -8.16 -6.29 -9.80
N MET A 68 -7.98 -6.32 -8.50
CA MET A 68 -8.86 -5.64 -7.53
C MET A 68 -8.91 -4.12 -7.78
N LEU A 69 -7.79 -3.49 -8.18
CA LEU A 69 -7.76 -2.07 -8.55
C LEU A 69 -8.68 -1.78 -9.75
N PHE A 70 -8.63 -2.60 -10.80
CA PHE A 70 -9.53 -2.44 -11.94
C PHE A 70 -11.00 -2.66 -11.55
N MET A 71 -11.28 -3.67 -10.72
CA MET A 71 -12.64 -3.92 -10.23
C MET A 71 -13.14 -2.79 -9.34
N PHE A 72 -12.26 -2.17 -8.54
CA PHE A 72 -12.60 -0.98 -7.77
C PHE A 72 -12.99 0.21 -8.67
N PHE A 73 -12.27 0.43 -9.76
CA PHE A 73 -12.63 1.49 -10.72
C PHE A 73 -13.99 1.25 -11.37
N ILE A 74 -14.29 0.01 -11.75
CA ILE A 74 -15.57 -0.37 -12.35
C ILE A 74 -16.70 -0.19 -11.34
N SER A 75 -16.57 -0.71 -10.13
CA SER A 75 -17.58 -0.62 -9.08
C SER A 75 -17.84 0.83 -8.66
N PHE A 76 -16.78 1.61 -8.42
CA PHE A 76 -16.90 3.01 -8.05
C PHE A 76 -17.63 3.83 -9.12
N LYS A 77 -17.25 3.67 -10.39
CA LYS A 77 -17.90 4.36 -11.50
C LYS A 77 -19.38 3.97 -11.63
N SER A 78 -19.71 2.69 -11.45
CA SER A 78 -21.07 2.17 -11.54
C SER A 78 -21.97 2.66 -10.41
N VAL A 79 -21.48 2.60 -9.16
CA VAL A 79 -22.27 2.90 -7.97
C VAL A 79 -22.29 4.41 -7.68
N HIS A 80 -21.15 5.06 -7.66
CA HIS A 80 -21.04 6.48 -7.30
C HIS A 80 -21.21 7.41 -8.49
N ARG A 81 -21.06 6.90 -9.73
CA ARG A 81 -21.12 7.68 -10.97
C ARG A 81 -20.16 8.88 -10.97
N GLY A 82 -19.06 8.75 -10.24
CA GLY A 82 -18.02 9.75 -10.05
C GLY A 82 -16.78 9.50 -10.90
N SER A 83 -15.91 10.47 -10.94
CA SER A 83 -14.57 10.32 -11.51
C SER A 83 -13.59 9.86 -10.44
N ILE A 84 -12.76 8.86 -10.72
CA ILE A 84 -11.66 8.42 -9.85
C ILE A 84 -10.72 9.59 -9.46
N ARG A 85 -10.59 10.59 -10.31
CA ARG A 85 -9.80 11.81 -10.01
C ARG A 85 -10.26 12.50 -8.72
N THR A 86 -11.53 12.40 -8.37
CA THR A 86 -12.07 12.97 -7.13
C THR A 86 -11.56 12.26 -5.88
N LEU A 87 -11.13 10.99 -6.02
CA LEU A 87 -10.46 10.22 -4.96
C LEU A 87 -8.95 10.54 -4.90
N ILE A 88 -8.32 10.91 -6.02
CA ILE A 88 -6.88 11.16 -6.04
C ILE A 88 -6.55 12.53 -5.42
N ASN A 89 -7.21 13.59 -5.88
CA ASN A 89 -7.01 14.94 -5.35
C ASN A 89 -8.28 15.79 -5.62
N ALA A 90 -8.25 17.06 -5.32
CA ALA A 90 -9.40 17.97 -5.49
C ALA A 90 -9.95 18.12 -6.94
N GLY A 91 -9.84 17.09 -7.78
CA GLY A 91 -10.33 17.06 -9.16
C GLY A 91 -9.39 17.71 -10.16
N LYS A 92 -8.15 17.99 -9.76
CA LYS A 92 -7.07 18.54 -10.59
C LYS A 92 -6.37 17.41 -11.38
N LYS A 93 -5.42 17.79 -12.21
CA LYS A 93 -4.53 16.82 -12.88
C LYS A 93 -3.68 16.08 -11.84
N PHE A 94 -3.34 14.81 -12.14
CA PHE A 94 -2.39 14.05 -11.33
C PHE A 94 -1.04 14.79 -11.20
N ARG A 95 -0.54 14.90 -9.98
CA ARG A 95 0.68 15.68 -9.66
C ARG A 95 1.90 14.75 -9.62
N LEU A 96 2.35 14.31 -10.82
CA LEU A 96 3.46 13.36 -10.96
C LEU A 96 4.74 13.81 -10.22
N ASN A 97 5.06 15.08 -10.27
CA ASN A 97 6.22 15.64 -9.57
C ASN A 97 6.13 15.43 -8.04
N ILE A 98 4.94 15.53 -7.47
CA ILE A 98 4.72 15.31 -6.04
C ILE A 98 4.91 13.82 -5.69
N PHE A 99 4.33 12.92 -6.49
CA PHE A 99 4.54 11.48 -6.34
C PHE A 99 6.03 11.12 -6.41
N VAL A 100 6.74 11.55 -7.45
CA VAL A 100 8.16 11.24 -7.66
C VAL A 100 9.02 11.81 -6.53
N THR A 101 8.81 13.06 -6.13
CA THR A 101 9.57 13.68 -5.04
C THR A 101 9.38 12.94 -3.72
N ALA A 102 8.14 12.53 -3.41
CA ALA A 102 7.84 11.76 -2.20
C ALA A 102 8.50 10.37 -2.23
N THR A 103 8.46 9.70 -3.38
CA THR A 103 9.14 8.41 -3.59
C THR A 103 10.63 8.55 -3.34
N LEU A 104 11.28 9.57 -3.93
CA LEU A 104 12.73 9.78 -3.78
C LEU A 104 13.13 10.12 -2.34
N ILE A 105 12.35 10.95 -1.63
CA ILE A 105 12.60 11.27 -0.22
C ILE A 105 12.53 9.99 0.63
N MET A 106 11.48 9.19 0.45
CA MET A 106 11.31 7.96 1.23
C MET A 106 12.40 6.94 0.90
N LEU A 107 12.76 6.76 -0.37
CA LEU A 107 13.88 5.90 -0.77
C LEU A 107 15.19 6.37 -0.12
N LEU A 108 15.44 7.68 -0.05
CA LEU A 108 16.63 8.21 0.61
C LEU A 108 16.64 7.89 2.10
N VAL A 109 15.54 8.12 2.81
CA VAL A 109 15.42 7.80 4.25
C VAL A 109 15.65 6.32 4.50
N PHE A 110 15.03 5.44 3.72
CA PHE A 110 15.23 4.00 3.83
C PHE A 110 16.66 3.57 3.53
N ASN A 111 17.27 4.10 2.46
CA ASN A 111 18.66 3.75 2.12
C ASN A 111 19.64 4.11 3.24
N ILE A 112 19.42 5.23 3.93
CA ILE A 112 20.24 5.61 5.09
C ILE A 112 20.08 4.58 6.22
N VAL A 113 18.84 4.26 6.59
CA VAL A 113 18.56 3.30 7.68
C VAL A 113 19.08 1.91 7.33
N ALA A 114 18.79 1.41 6.13
CA ALA A 114 19.25 0.11 5.66
C ALA A 114 20.77 0.01 5.58
N SER A 115 21.46 1.08 5.18
CA SER A 115 22.93 1.10 5.17
C SER A 115 23.52 0.99 6.57
N VAL A 116 22.90 1.65 7.55
CA VAL A 116 23.31 1.54 8.96
C VAL A 116 23.07 0.12 9.47
N GLU A 117 21.92 -0.47 9.16
CA GLU A 117 21.58 -1.84 9.54
C GLU A 117 22.54 -2.87 8.94
N LEU A 118 22.86 -2.76 7.64
CA LEU A 118 23.84 -3.62 6.95
C LEU A 118 25.22 -3.58 7.63
N ILE A 119 25.65 -2.38 8.06
CA ILE A 119 26.96 -2.21 8.72
C ILE A 119 26.96 -2.84 10.14
N ILE A 120 25.88 -2.69 10.89
CA ILE A 120 25.79 -3.13 12.28
C ILE A 120 25.54 -4.64 12.39
N ALA A 121 24.60 -5.18 11.63
CA ALA A 121 24.15 -6.56 11.80
C ALA A 121 25.04 -7.61 11.12
N GLY A 122 25.76 -7.29 10.04
CA GLY A 122 26.80 -8.13 9.44
C GLY A 122 26.36 -9.46 8.80
N ASN A 123 25.09 -9.84 8.90
CA ASN A 123 24.57 -11.16 8.50
C ASN A 123 23.84 -11.13 7.14
N TYR A 124 24.28 -10.27 6.23
CA TYR A 124 23.65 -10.10 4.93
C TYR A 124 24.53 -10.64 3.81
N GLN A 125 23.90 -11.34 2.88
CA GLN A 125 24.54 -11.83 1.66
C GLN A 125 23.91 -11.13 0.44
N PHE A 126 24.74 -10.55 -0.43
CA PHE A 126 24.26 -10.04 -1.73
C PHE A 126 23.95 -11.21 -2.64
N ILE A 127 22.69 -11.28 -3.15
CA ILE A 127 22.20 -12.41 -3.95
C ILE A 127 21.68 -12.00 -5.33
N PHE A 128 21.57 -10.71 -5.63
CA PHE A 128 20.90 -10.21 -6.83
C PHE A 128 21.67 -10.54 -8.12
N ASN A 129 20.99 -11.22 -9.04
CA ASN A 129 21.49 -11.46 -10.40
C ASN A 129 20.80 -10.54 -11.40
N ILE A 130 21.47 -9.47 -11.79
CA ILE A 130 20.90 -8.42 -12.66
C ILE A 130 20.38 -8.97 -14.00
N GLN A 131 21.07 -9.94 -14.62
CA GLN A 131 20.68 -10.45 -15.94
C GLN A 131 19.40 -11.27 -15.88
N ALA A 132 19.24 -12.08 -14.81
CA ALA A 132 18.08 -12.94 -14.65
C ALA A 132 16.88 -12.21 -14.04
N GLU A 133 17.12 -11.25 -13.14
CA GLU A 133 16.07 -10.70 -12.28
C GLU A 133 15.55 -9.34 -12.75
N LEU A 134 16.33 -8.54 -13.47
CA LEU A 134 15.92 -7.20 -13.89
C LEU A 134 14.59 -7.16 -14.66
N PRO A 135 14.29 -8.06 -15.62
CA PRO A 135 13.00 -8.05 -16.32
C PRO A 135 11.83 -8.33 -15.37
N VAL A 136 12.03 -9.21 -14.39
CA VAL A 136 11.02 -9.55 -13.37
C VAL A 136 10.78 -8.37 -12.45
N VAL A 137 11.85 -7.71 -11.98
CA VAL A 137 11.77 -6.51 -11.13
C VAL A 137 11.00 -5.40 -11.83
N LEU A 138 11.25 -5.13 -13.11
CA LEU A 138 10.52 -4.10 -13.87
C LEU A 138 9.02 -4.39 -13.94
N GLY A 139 8.62 -5.65 -14.13
CA GLY A 139 7.22 -6.05 -14.09
C GLY A 139 6.62 -5.89 -12.69
N LEU A 140 7.34 -6.32 -11.66
CA LEU A 140 6.88 -6.23 -10.27
C LEU A 140 6.75 -4.79 -9.77
N VAL A 141 7.59 -3.87 -10.21
CA VAL A 141 7.47 -2.43 -9.90
C VAL A 141 6.09 -1.90 -10.33
N VAL A 142 5.59 -2.31 -11.48
CA VAL A 142 4.25 -1.93 -11.96
C VAL A 142 3.15 -2.54 -11.09
N LEU A 143 3.30 -3.81 -10.70
CA LEU A 143 2.33 -4.47 -9.83
C LEU A 143 2.31 -3.87 -8.41
N VAL A 144 3.47 -3.52 -7.85
CA VAL A 144 3.58 -2.82 -6.56
C VAL A 144 2.95 -1.43 -6.64
N ALA A 145 3.16 -0.70 -7.76
CA ALA A 145 2.51 0.59 -7.96
C ALA A 145 0.97 0.45 -7.98
N ALA A 146 0.44 -0.58 -8.63
CA ALA A 146 -1.00 -0.84 -8.68
C ALA A 146 -1.56 -1.24 -7.30
N GLN A 147 -0.87 -2.12 -6.57
CA GLN A 147 -1.24 -2.55 -5.22
C GLN A 147 -1.28 -1.35 -4.26
N THR A 148 -0.21 -0.56 -4.19
CA THR A 148 -0.15 0.61 -3.30
C THR A 148 -1.15 1.69 -3.71
N LEU A 149 -1.40 1.90 -5.01
CA LEU A 149 -2.46 2.82 -5.46
C LEU A 149 -3.84 2.38 -4.97
N LEU A 150 -4.17 1.09 -5.06
CA LEU A 150 -5.45 0.58 -4.56
C LEU A 150 -5.60 0.88 -3.07
N GLU A 151 -4.59 0.61 -2.27
CA GLU A 151 -4.64 0.85 -0.84
C GLU A 151 -4.77 2.35 -0.50
N GLU A 152 -4.04 3.23 -1.20
CA GLU A 152 -4.18 4.66 -1.03
C GLU A 152 -5.59 5.16 -1.43
N LEU A 153 -6.13 4.67 -2.54
CA LEU A 153 -7.49 5.02 -2.96
C LEU A 153 -8.54 4.58 -1.94
N VAL A 154 -8.40 3.41 -1.35
CA VAL A 154 -9.35 2.87 -0.37
C VAL A 154 -9.18 3.55 0.99
N PHE A 155 -7.96 3.54 1.56
CA PHE A 155 -7.72 3.91 2.96
C PHE A 155 -7.40 5.40 3.17
N ARG A 156 -6.95 6.15 2.16
CA ARG A 156 -6.63 7.58 2.32
C ARG A 156 -7.65 8.47 1.63
N ALA A 157 -8.43 7.92 0.69
CA ALA A 157 -9.46 8.68 -0.01
C ALA A 157 -10.87 8.16 0.27
N TYR A 158 -11.21 6.96 -0.19
CA TYR A 158 -12.59 6.47 -0.23
C TYR A 158 -13.22 6.35 1.16
N ILE A 159 -12.58 5.63 2.07
CA ILE A 159 -13.06 5.47 3.45
C ILE A 159 -13.09 6.82 4.19
N PRO A 160 -12.00 7.63 4.23
CA PRO A 160 -12.04 8.91 4.90
C PRO A 160 -13.05 9.90 4.32
N GLN A 161 -13.22 9.96 2.99
CA GLN A 161 -14.25 10.81 2.36
C GLN A 161 -15.67 10.38 2.75
N GLY A 162 -15.92 9.05 2.79
CA GLY A 162 -17.21 8.52 3.24
C GLY A 162 -17.50 8.82 4.72
N LEU A 163 -16.52 8.61 5.59
CA LEU A 163 -16.64 8.91 7.01
C LEU A 163 -16.80 10.40 7.29
N TYR A 164 -16.17 11.25 6.50
CA TYR A 164 -16.23 12.69 6.65
C TYR A 164 -17.65 13.25 6.50
N LEU A 165 -18.51 12.59 5.72
CA LEU A 165 -19.95 12.92 5.63
C LEU A 165 -20.68 12.80 6.96
N LEU A 166 -20.25 11.86 7.82
CA LEU A 166 -20.92 11.54 9.07
C LEU A 166 -20.28 12.25 10.25
N ILE A 167 -18.95 12.35 10.26
CA ILE A 167 -18.16 12.75 11.43
C ILE A 167 -17.72 14.21 11.32
N ASN A 168 -17.54 14.74 10.11
CA ASN A 168 -17.05 16.10 9.82
C ASN A 168 -15.75 16.48 10.60
N ASN A 169 -14.92 15.46 10.90
CA ASN A 169 -13.63 15.64 11.53
C ASN A 169 -12.60 14.75 10.83
N LYS A 170 -11.68 15.37 10.10
CA LYS A 170 -10.70 14.68 9.27
C LYS A 170 -9.73 13.79 10.05
N TRP A 171 -9.38 14.19 11.27
CA TRP A 171 -8.46 13.41 12.10
C TRP A 171 -9.13 12.15 12.66
N ILE A 172 -10.39 12.23 13.05
CA ILE A 172 -11.16 11.05 13.46
C ILE A 172 -11.34 10.10 12.27
N CYS A 173 -11.64 10.63 11.07
CA CYS A 173 -11.71 9.82 9.85
C CYS A 173 -10.36 9.13 9.55
N ALA A 174 -9.25 9.84 9.72
CA ALA A 174 -7.91 9.28 9.58
C ALA A 174 -7.63 8.17 10.60
N LEU A 175 -7.96 8.36 11.87
CA LEU A 175 -7.80 7.36 12.92
C LEU A 175 -8.59 6.08 12.60
N ILE A 176 -9.86 6.20 12.25
CA ILE A 176 -10.70 5.04 11.91
C ILE A 176 -10.15 4.30 10.70
N SER A 177 -9.80 5.03 9.62
CA SER A 177 -9.26 4.41 8.42
C SER A 177 -7.92 3.72 8.65
N SER A 178 -7.06 4.30 9.48
CA SER A 178 -5.76 3.72 9.86
C SER A 178 -5.91 2.46 10.73
N THR A 179 -6.90 2.45 11.60
CA THR A 179 -7.25 1.26 12.39
C THR A 179 -7.73 0.12 11.48
N LEU A 180 -8.61 0.42 10.51
CA LEU A 180 -9.05 -0.58 9.53
C LEU A 180 -7.89 -1.11 8.68
N PHE A 181 -6.99 -0.23 8.26
CA PHE A 181 -5.78 -0.61 7.53
C PHE A 181 -4.90 -1.57 8.36
N ALA A 182 -4.65 -1.24 9.62
CA ALA A 182 -3.87 -2.08 10.52
C ALA A 182 -4.51 -3.46 10.75
N LEU A 183 -5.82 -3.49 11.00
CA LEU A 183 -6.55 -4.74 11.22
C LEU A 183 -6.48 -5.69 10.02
N LEU A 184 -6.56 -5.17 8.79
CA LEU A 184 -6.45 -5.99 7.58
C LEU A 184 -5.04 -6.55 7.36
N HIS A 185 -4.00 -5.83 7.78
CA HIS A 185 -2.61 -6.31 7.66
C HIS A 185 -2.20 -7.24 8.80
N GLY A 186 -2.74 -7.03 9.98
CA GLY A 186 -2.35 -7.77 11.17
C GLY A 186 -3.21 -9.01 11.46
N ALA A 187 -4.31 -9.23 10.74
CA ALA A 187 -5.25 -10.31 11.06
C ALA A 187 -4.59 -11.70 11.07
N ASN A 188 -3.68 -11.97 10.14
CA ASN A 188 -2.96 -13.24 10.04
C ASN A 188 -1.85 -13.40 11.10
N ARG A 189 -1.28 -12.29 11.58
CA ARG A 189 -0.16 -12.27 12.54
C ARG A 189 -0.60 -12.01 13.98
N PHE A 190 -1.85 -11.62 14.18
CA PHE A 190 -2.38 -11.38 15.53
C PHE A 190 -2.25 -12.60 16.44
N ALA A 191 -2.39 -13.80 15.87
CA ALA A 191 -2.24 -15.07 16.58
C ALA A 191 -0.79 -15.32 17.05
N GLU A 192 0.23 -14.73 16.38
CA GLU A 192 1.66 -14.94 16.68
C GLU A 192 2.23 -13.90 17.65
N GLY A 193 1.75 -12.67 17.63
CA GLY A 193 2.35 -11.57 18.41
C GLY A 193 1.38 -10.56 19.01
N GLY A 194 0.09 -10.79 18.91
CA GLY A 194 -0.94 -9.95 19.49
C GLY A 194 -0.99 -8.53 18.90
N ILE A 195 -1.44 -7.57 19.72
CA ILE A 195 -1.67 -6.18 19.31
C ILE A 195 -0.39 -5.46 18.84
N THR A 196 0.78 -5.90 19.31
CA THR A 196 2.07 -5.28 18.98
C THR A 196 2.33 -5.28 17.47
N PHE A 197 1.86 -6.31 16.76
CA PHE A 197 1.98 -6.39 15.29
C PHE A 197 1.11 -5.37 14.54
N LEU A 198 0.06 -4.86 15.16
CA LEU A 198 -0.82 -3.87 14.53
C LEU A 198 -0.22 -2.46 14.59
N ILE A 199 0.66 -2.18 15.55
CA ILE A 199 1.18 -0.82 15.79
C ILE A 199 1.90 -0.23 14.57
N PRO A 200 2.86 -0.91 13.90
CA PRO A 200 3.51 -0.36 12.72
C PRO A 200 2.51 -0.03 11.61
N PHE A 201 1.58 -0.93 11.32
CA PHE A 201 0.57 -0.72 10.27
C PHE A 201 -0.36 0.44 10.61
N PHE A 202 -0.73 0.59 11.89
CA PHE A 202 -1.50 1.75 12.33
C PHE A 202 -0.72 3.06 12.16
N VAL A 203 0.56 3.10 12.57
CA VAL A 203 1.42 4.29 12.42
C VAL A 203 1.60 4.64 10.95
N ILE A 204 1.94 3.65 10.10
CA ILE A 204 2.02 3.83 8.64
C ILE A 204 0.70 4.38 8.11
N GLY A 205 -0.41 3.73 8.45
CA GLY A 205 -1.75 4.14 8.04
C GLY A 205 -2.06 5.58 8.39
N PHE A 206 -1.79 5.98 9.63
CA PHE A 206 -2.08 7.32 10.14
C PHE A 206 -1.17 8.39 9.51
N VAL A 207 0.13 8.11 9.39
CA VAL A 207 1.08 9.03 8.74
C VAL A 207 0.69 9.28 7.29
N LEU A 208 0.34 8.24 6.54
CA LEU A 208 -0.10 8.38 5.15
C LEU A 208 -1.44 9.16 5.04
N CYS A 209 -2.38 8.95 5.96
CA CYS A 209 -3.59 9.76 6.05
C CYS A 209 -3.26 11.25 6.34
N ALA A 210 -2.36 11.51 7.28
CA ALA A 210 -1.92 12.88 7.59
C ALA A 210 -1.27 13.56 6.38
N ILE A 211 -0.40 12.85 5.65
CA ILE A 211 0.20 13.33 4.41
C ILE A 211 -0.89 13.68 3.38
N ALA A 212 -1.88 12.80 3.18
CA ALA A 212 -2.96 13.03 2.22
C ALA A 212 -3.83 14.25 2.61
N ILE A 213 -4.10 14.45 3.89
CA ILE A 213 -4.83 15.60 4.42
C ILE A 213 -4.05 16.90 4.21
N PHE A 214 -2.76 16.94 4.58
CA PHE A 214 -1.92 18.12 4.41
C PHE A 214 -1.70 18.50 2.95
N ASP A 215 -1.57 17.50 2.08
CA ASP A 215 -1.29 17.69 0.65
C ASP A 215 -2.55 17.87 -0.21
N ASN A 216 -3.74 17.75 0.39
CA ASN A 216 -5.04 17.78 -0.30
C ASN A 216 -5.10 16.77 -1.49
N GLY A 217 -4.59 15.57 -1.27
CA GLY A 217 -4.57 14.50 -2.26
C GLY A 217 -3.63 13.37 -1.87
N ILE A 218 -3.78 12.23 -2.52
CA ILE A 218 -3.05 11.00 -2.16
C ILE A 218 -1.69 10.84 -2.87
N GLU A 219 -1.34 11.69 -3.84
CA GLU A 219 -0.14 11.45 -4.68
C GLU A 219 1.14 11.39 -3.86
N ARG A 220 1.27 12.23 -2.83
CA ARG A 220 2.43 12.20 -1.93
C ARG A 220 2.42 10.97 -1.03
N ALA A 221 1.28 10.65 -0.43
CA ALA A 221 1.10 9.46 0.37
C ALA A 221 1.38 8.20 -0.46
N TRP A 222 0.89 8.14 -1.69
CA TRP A 222 1.19 7.05 -2.61
C TRP A 222 2.68 6.94 -2.93
N GLY A 223 3.39 8.03 -3.16
CA GLY A 223 4.85 7.99 -3.39
C GLY A 223 5.62 7.43 -2.20
N VAL A 224 5.25 7.82 -0.97
CA VAL A 224 5.84 7.27 0.27
C VAL A 224 5.55 5.78 0.40
N HIS A 225 4.28 5.38 0.24
CA HIS A 225 3.85 4.00 0.36
C HIS A 225 4.49 3.10 -0.71
N PHE A 226 4.51 3.56 -1.96
CA PHE A 226 5.16 2.86 -3.06
C PHE A 226 6.65 2.61 -2.78
N ALA A 227 7.39 3.63 -2.32
CA ALA A 227 8.80 3.49 -1.97
C ALA A 227 9.01 2.52 -0.81
N ASN A 228 8.15 2.57 0.23
CA ASN A 228 8.17 1.62 1.34
C ASN A 228 8.07 0.18 0.85
N ASN A 229 7.08 -0.11 0.00
CA ASN A 229 6.84 -1.47 -0.48
C ASN A 229 7.92 -1.93 -1.46
N ILE A 230 8.47 -1.02 -2.30
CA ILE A 230 9.63 -1.33 -3.16
C ILE A 230 10.82 -1.76 -2.30
N VAL A 231 11.16 -1.02 -1.24
CA VAL A 231 12.28 -1.40 -0.37
C VAL A 231 11.98 -2.69 0.37
N GLY A 232 10.79 -2.83 0.97
CA GLY A 232 10.41 -4.03 1.71
C GLY A 232 10.40 -5.30 0.87
N ILE A 233 10.13 -5.20 -0.45
CA ILE A 233 10.07 -6.34 -1.35
C ILE A 233 11.43 -6.64 -1.99
N PHE A 234 12.17 -5.61 -2.44
CA PHE A 234 13.36 -5.81 -3.27
C PHE A 234 14.68 -5.60 -2.55
N PHE A 235 14.68 -4.96 -1.38
CA PHE A 235 15.95 -4.71 -0.70
C PHE A 235 16.43 -5.91 0.09
N LEU A 236 15.55 -6.53 0.87
CA LEU A 236 15.92 -7.59 1.80
C LEU A 236 14.94 -8.76 1.73
N SER A 237 15.47 -9.99 1.56
CA SER A 237 14.69 -11.22 1.76
C SER A 237 15.10 -11.92 3.06
N HIS A 238 14.15 -12.60 3.68
CA HIS A 238 14.34 -13.49 4.82
C HIS A 238 13.32 -14.63 4.80
N ASP A 239 13.56 -15.69 5.55
CA ASP A 239 12.76 -16.92 5.47
C ASP A 239 11.29 -16.77 5.95
N LYS A 240 10.95 -15.66 6.64
CA LYS A 240 9.59 -15.39 7.13
C LYS A 240 8.86 -14.31 6.32
N MET A 241 9.27 -14.03 5.07
CA MET A 241 8.56 -13.04 4.22
C MET A 241 7.15 -13.51 3.88
N GLU A 242 6.20 -12.58 3.90
CA GLU A 242 4.82 -12.84 3.45
C GLU A 242 4.74 -13.10 1.95
N LEU A 243 5.56 -12.39 1.17
CA LEU A 243 5.63 -12.51 -0.28
C LEU A 243 6.86 -13.32 -0.67
N THR A 244 6.67 -14.61 -0.95
CA THR A 244 7.75 -15.52 -1.38
C THR A 244 8.02 -15.41 -2.88
N GLY A 245 9.22 -15.84 -3.29
CA GLY A 245 9.62 -15.87 -4.70
C GLY A 245 9.86 -14.51 -5.34
N MET A 246 10.12 -13.49 -4.53
CA MET A 246 10.47 -12.16 -4.99
C MET A 246 11.99 -12.01 -5.15
N PRO A 247 12.47 -11.33 -6.22
CA PRO A 247 13.87 -10.98 -6.33
C PRO A 247 14.26 -9.99 -5.23
N SER A 248 15.43 -10.15 -4.62
CA SER A 248 15.92 -9.26 -3.58
C SER A 248 17.42 -8.97 -3.75
N LEU A 249 17.86 -7.79 -3.30
CA LEU A 249 19.27 -7.42 -3.35
C LEU A 249 20.09 -8.24 -2.34
N PHE A 250 19.57 -8.37 -1.12
CA PHE A 250 20.25 -9.04 -0.02
C PHE A 250 19.38 -10.12 0.59
N LYS A 251 20.00 -11.20 1.07
CA LYS A 251 19.39 -12.20 1.93
C LYS A 251 19.93 -12.04 3.35
N TYR A 252 19.04 -11.99 4.34
CA TYR A 252 19.40 -12.04 5.75
C TYR A 252 19.48 -13.49 6.20
N ASN A 253 20.64 -13.88 6.73
CA ASN A 253 20.91 -15.27 7.17
C ASN A 253 20.74 -15.45 8.68
N GLY A 254 20.30 -14.43 9.42
CA GLY A 254 20.03 -14.51 10.85
C GLY A 254 18.57 -14.90 11.14
N VAL A 255 18.28 -15.11 12.42
CA VAL A 255 16.89 -15.32 12.88
C VAL A 255 16.23 -13.97 13.01
N MET A 256 15.18 -13.74 12.19
CA MET A 256 14.32 -12.56 12.34
C MET A 256 13.36 -12.82 13.50
N GLU A 257 13.66 -12.23 14.63
CA GLU A 257 12.68 -12.09 15.71
C GLU A 257 11.94 -10.78 15.48
N ASN A 258 10.63 -10.83 15.36
CA ASN A 258 9.79 -9.63 15.32
C ASN A 258 9.90 -8.94 16.70
N SER A 259 10.90 -8.09 16.82
CA SER A 259 11.22 -7.44 18.07
C SER A 259 10.44 -6.12 18.22
N LEU A 260 10.25 -5.69 19.46
CA LEU A 260 9.73 -4.34 19.72
C LEU A 260 10.61 -3.26 19.05
N CYS A 261 11.91 -3.56 18.84
CA CYS A 261 12.83 -2.68 18.12
C CYS A 261 12.42 -2.45 16.69
N ASP A 262 11.97 -3.48 15.94
CA ASP A 262 11.53 -3.36 14.54
C ASP A 262 10.29 -2.46 14.45
N VAL A 263 9.36 -2.62 15.38
CA VAL A 263 8.17 -1.76 15.50
C VAL A 263 8.56 -0.30 15.70
N ILE A 264 9.54 -0.04 16.56
CA ILE A 264 10.03 1.32 16.86
C ILE A 264 10.74 1.89 15.61
N ILE A 265 11.65 1.12 14.98
CA ILE A 265 12.41 1.56 13.81
C ILE A 265 11.47 1.96 12.67
N ILE A 266 10.51 1.11 12.31
CA ILE A 266 9.54 1.40 11.24
C ILE A 266 8.73 2.66 11.59
N SER A 267 8.25 2.76 12.84
CA SER A 267 7.48 3.92 13.29
C SER A 267 8.29 5.21 13.20
N VAL A 268 9.55 5.17 13.62
CA VAL A 268 10.48 6.33 13.55
C VAL A 268 10.73 6.73 12.11
N ILE A 269 10.96 5.77 11.19
CA ILE A 269 11.15 6.06 9.75
C ILE A 269 9.97 6.86 9.20
N PHE A 270 8.74 6.44 9.48
CA PHE A 270 7.55 7.12 8.96
C PHE A 270 7.36 8.50 9.61
N ILE A 271 7.60 8.64 10.90
CA ILE A 271 7.53 9.93 11.61
C ILE A 271 8.59 10.89 11.07
N VAL A 272 9.85 10.44 10.91
CA VAL A 272 10.93 11.24 10.32
C VAL A 272 10.57 11.66 8.90
N THR A 273 10.04 10.74 8.08
CA THR A 273 9.59 11.05 6.72
C THR A 273 8.51 12.12 6.71
N LEU A 274 7.52 12.03 7.62
CA LEU A 274 6.49 13.06 7.78
C LEU A 274 7.11 14.42 8.16
N CYS A 275 8.04 14.44 9.11
CA CYS A 275 8.71 15.67 9.54
C CYS A 275 9.55 16.30 8.42
N VAL A 276 10.29 15.49 7.66
CA VAL A 276 11.08 15.96 6.51
C VAL A 276 10.15 16.54 5.45
N MET A 277 9.08 15.84 5.11
CA MET A 277 8.10 16.32 4.15
C MET A 277 7.41 17.59 4.60
N TYR A 278 7.05 17.68 5.88
CA TYR A 278 6.44 18.90 6.44
C TYR A 278 7.31 20.12 6.20
N LYS A 279 8.62 20.00 6.44
CA LYS A 279 9.60 21.08 6.21
C LYS A 279 9.84 21.35 4.71
N VAL A 280 10.11 20.32 3.92
CA VAL A 280 10.44 20.44 2.49
C VAL A 280 9.27 20.94 1.68
N CYS A 281 8.04 20.55 2.02
CA CYS A 281 6.84 20.95 1.29
C CYS A 281 6.24 22.26 1.81
N HIS A 282 6.82 22.87 2.84
CA HIS A 282 6.33 24.11 3.46
C HIS A 282 4.85 24.02 3.87
N TRP A 283 4.43 22.87 4.37
CA TRP A 283 3.05 22.72 4.83
C TRP A 283 2.73 23.67 5.99
N SER A 284 1.50 24.17 6.02
CA SER A 284 1.00 24.97 7.12
C SER A 284 -0.09 24.21 7.87
N ILE A 285 0.03 24.10 9.18
CA ILE A 285 -1.02 23.51 10.03
C ILE A 285 -2.34 24.28 9.92
N LYS A 286 -2.29 25.58 9.59
CA LYS A 286 -3.47 26.42 9.40
C LYS A 286 -4.30 26.06 8.16
N THR A 287 -3.74 25.32 7.21
CA THR A 287 -4.43 24.91 5.97
C THR A 287 -4.99 23.50 6.04
N ALA A 288 -4.71 22.78 7.08
CA ALA A 288 -5.24 21.45 7.39
C ALA A 288 -6.37 21.57 8.43
#